data_f94a2718e133337c4682e226cff7a49c
#
_entry.id   f94a2718e133337c4682e226cff7a49c
#
_cell.length_a   1.000
_cell.length_b   1.000
_cell.length_c   1.000
_cell.angle_alpha   90.00
_cell.angle_beta   90.00
_cell.angle_gamma   90.00
#
_symmetry.space_group_name_H-M   'P 1'
#
loop_
_entity.id
_entity.type
_entity.pdbx_description
1 polymer ?
#
loop_
_entity_poly.entity_id
_entity_poly.type
_entity_poly.pdbx_seq_one_letter_code
_entity_poly.pdbx_strand_id
1 'polypeptide(L)'
;MLKQYKLRNYHFQLVISILILNITGILIIGSAKHSVQKMQILGCIIGMVAMVIVSLMDYSFILRFTWLYYIGIIVLLGLVMTGIGDSAGGAQRWIDFGGFRFQPSELAKIAIMMFTARILSEAQTDTHCDDSVLQKFLLFVGPVILLIFMDNFSTSALIGAVCFILFMIARMRWRLLAMTLGTALAAIALVLILGIYIPQVQKWGRIGTMVNRITDFAKGGEDGDGYSYQSVQARIAVAKGGLMGSGPGNSTQRNFLPHPYSDFIYAIVIEEYGLGGGAFIMLLYAVILFRVGVIGRKSMRKEVLNDRGMPDIFPALLVVGLGLTIVLQAMINMGVCVGLLPVTGQTLPLVSMGGTSLLFTSAAFGVILSIAHTFSPEGEKEESERLKMKSEKQGRKNRREEYEPEEVLVDEVEDGELPEMQPRTVTPPTGRRRGRKPAEYDEDRDFDILGEEGIGEIRDELESEGREVLNELKRRGR
;
A
#
# COMPACT_ATOMS: atom_id res chain seq x y z
N MET A 1 1.81 -8.43 19.35
CA MET A 1 0.61 -9.16 19.81
C MET A 1 -0.17 -9.59 18.58
N LEU A 2 -0.48 -10.88 18.47
CA LEU A 2 -1.25 -11.43 17.37
C LEU A 2 -2.73 -11.07 17.55
N LYS A 3 -3.38 -10.53 16.50
CA LYS A 3 -4.80 -10.21 16.49
C LYS A 3 -5.62 -11.49 16.44
N GLN A 4 -6.74 -11.58 17.18
CA GLN A 4 -7.66 -12.70 17.03
C GLN A 4 -8.48 -12.52 15.76
N TYR A 5 -8.33 -13.44 14.83
CA TYR A 5 -8.99 -13.42 13.54
C TYR A 5 -10.34 -14.15 13.57
N LYS A 6 -11.44 -13.41 13.42
CA LYS A 6 -12.72 -14.00 13.01
C LYS A 6 -12.85 -13.95 11.49
N LEU A 7 -12.67 -15.08 10.82
CA LEU A 7 -12.69 -15.24 9.34
C LEU A 7 -13.93 -14.66 8.64
N ARG A 8 -15.02 -14.42 9.35
CA ARG A 8 -16.35 -14.10 8.78
C ARG A 8 -16.51 -12.65 8.29
N ASN A 9 -15.73 -11.68 8.78
CA ASN A 9 -15.86 -10.26 8.40
C ASN A 9 -14.70 -9.74 7.54
N TYR A 10 -13.72 -10.60 7.27
CA TYR A 10 -12.60 -10.27 6.43
C TYR A 10 -13.09 -10.02 5.00
N HIS A 11 -12.35 -9.18 4.30
CA HIS A 11 -12.52 -8.90 2.88
C HIS A 11 -12.31 -10.17 2.05
N PHE A 12 -13.17 -11.19 2.36
CA PHE A 12 -13.15 -12.54 1.83
C PHE A 12 -13.01 -12.56 0.30
N GLN A 13 -13.70 -11.65 -0.39
CA GLN A 13 -13.58 -11.52 -1.84
C GLN A 13 -12.17 -11.14 -2.30
N LEU A 14 -11.44 -10.29 -1.54
CA LEU A 14 -10.06 -9.95 -1.84
C LEU A 14 -9.16 -11.19 -1.69
N VAL A 15 -9.27 -11.89 -0.57
CA VAL A 15 -8.47 -13.09 -0.29
C VAL A 15 -8.76 -14.20 -1.31
N ILE A 16 -10.04 -14.43 -1.64
CA ILE A 16 -10.42 -15.41 -2.68
C ILE A 16 -9.83 -15.02 -4.03
N SER A 17 -9.91 -13.75 -4.43
CA SER A 17 -9.34 -13.32 -5.73
C SER A 17 -7.83 -13.56 -5.78
N ILE A 18 -7.11 -13.29 -4.68
CA ILE A 18 -5.67 -13.58 -4.55
C ILE A 18 -5.39 -15.08 -4.67
N LEU A 19 -6.17 -15.91 -3.97
CA LEU A 19 -6.02 -17.38 -4.02
C LEU A 19 -6.28 -17.92 -5.43
N ILE A 20 -7.35 -17.48 -6.09
CA ILE A 20 -7.68 -17.91 -7.45
C ILE A 20 -6.57 -17.49 -8.42
N LEU A 21 -6.03 -16.26 -8.34
CA LEU A 21 -4.92 -15.81 -9.17
C LEU A 21 -3.66 -16.66 -8.96
N ASN A 22 -3.30 -16.98 -7.70
CA ASN A 22 -2.17 -17.85 -7.40
C ASN A 22 -2.36 -19.28 -7.97
N ILE A 23 -3.54 -19.86 -7.78
CA ILE A 23 -3.86 -21.19 -8.32
C ILE A 23 -3.79 -21.17 -9.85
N THR A 24 -4.41 -20.17 -10.48
CA THR A 24 -4.35 -19.99 -11.94
C THR A 24 -2.89 -19.87 -12.41
N GLY A 25 -2.06 -19.07 -11.72
CA GLY A 25 -0.64 -18.93 -12.02
C GLY A 25 0.11 -20.28 -11.97
N ILE A 26 -0.13 -21.09 -10.93
CA ILE A 26 0.49 -22.42 -10.78
C ILE A 26 0.09 -23.35 -11.94
N LEU A 27 -1.19 -23.35 -12.32
CA LEU A 27 -1.71 -24.19 -13.40
C LEU A 27 -1.14 -23.78 -14.77
N ILE A 28 -1.18 -22.50 -15.10
CA ILE A 28 -0.71 -21.97 -16.38
C ILE A 28 0.82 -22.10 -16.51
N ILE A 29 1.58 -21.85 -15.43
CA ILE A 29 3.04 -22.04 -15.45
C ILE A 29 3.39 -23.51 -15.61
N GLY A 30 2.63 -24.42 -14.98
CA GLY A 30 2.79 -25.84 -15.17
C GLY A 30 2.58 -26.29 -16.63
N SER A 31 1.61 -25.67 -17.31
CA SER A 31 1.36 -25.83 -18.73
C SER A 31 2.47 -25.22 -19.59
N ALA A 32 2.86 -23.97 -19.30
CA ALA A 32 3.87 -23.25 -20.08
C ALA A 32 5.28 -23.86 -19.96
N LYS A 33 5.70 -24.24 -18.74
CA LYS A 33 7.01 -24.84 -18.47
C LYS A 33 7.01 -25.59 -17.13
N HIS A 34 6.80 -26.92 -17.22
CA HIS A 34 6.69 -27.78 -16.03
C HIS A 34 7.92 -27.74 -15.09
N SER A 35 9.14 -27.55 -15.64
CA SER A 35 10.37 -27.52 -14.84
C SER A 35 10.40 -26.37 -13.80
N VAL A 36 9.69 -25.25 -14.04
CA VAL A 36 9.64 -24.09 -13.14
C VAL A 36 8.40 -24.05 -12.22
N GLN A 37 7.46 -24.97 -12.42
CA GLN A 37 6.22 -25.03 -11.64
C GLN A 37 6.47 -25.23 -10.15
N LYS A 38 7.45 -26.07 -9.78
CA LYS A 38 7.82 -26.31 -8.37
C LYS A 38 8.27 -25.02 -7.67
N MET A 39 9.06 -24.18 -8.37
CA MET A 39 9.48 -22.88 -7.84
C MET A 39 8.31 -21.92 -7.69
N GLN A 40 7.34 -21.95 -8.61
CA GLN A 40 6.13 -21.14 -8.49
C GLN A 40 5.30 -21.56 -7.28
N ILE A 41 5.08 -22.86 -7.07
CA ILE A 41 4.36 -23.37 -5.89
C ILE A 41 5.04 -22.91 -4.60
N LEU A 42 6.36 -23.07 -4.51
CA LEU A 42 7.13 -22.62 -3.34
C LEU A 42 7.01 -21.11 -3.13
N GLY A 43 7.13 -20.31 -4.21
CA GLY A 43 6.96 -18.86 -4.17
C GLY A 43 5.56 -18.44 -3.70
N CYS A 44 4.51 -19.12 -4.18
CA CYS A 44 3.14 -18.88 -3.73
C CYS A 44 2.95 -19.22 -2.25
N ILE A 45 3.48 -20.33 -1.75
CA ILE A 45 3.40 -20.71 -0.34
C ILE A 45 4.12 -19.65 0.53
N ILE A 46 5.36 -19.31 0.19
CA ILE A 46 6.14 -18.29 0.93
C ILE A 46 5.41 -16.95 0.89
N GLY A 47 4.90 -16.54 -0.27
CA GLY A 47 4.13 -15.30 -0.43
C GLY A 47 2.86 -15.29 0.43
N MET A 48 2.08 -16.37 0.43
CA MET A 48 0.87 -16.49 1.25
C MET A 48 1.19 -16.46 2.76
N VAL A 49 2.25 -17.13 3.20
CA VAL A 49 2.71 -17.08 4.59
C VAL A 49 3.11 -15.64 4.95
N ALA A 50 3.87 -14.95 4.08
CA ALA A 50 4.23 -13.55 4.29
C ALA A 50 3.00 -12.64 4.36
N MET A 51 2.01 -12.83 3.47
CA MET A 51 0.75 -12.09 3.50
C MET A 51 0.04 -12.27 4.84
N VAL A 52 -0.06 -13.50 5.35
CA VAL A 52 -0.68 -13.77 6.66
C VAL A 52 0.11 -13.11 7.78
N ILE A 53 1.43 -13.27 7.84
CA ILE A 53 2.27 -12.66 8.88
C ILE A 53 2.10 -11.15 8.88
N VAL A 54 2.22 -10.49 7.71
CA VAL A 54 2.10 -9.03 7.60
C VAL A 54 0.69 -8.56 7.94
N SER A 55 -0.35 -9.32 7.58
CA SER A 55 -1.73 -8.97 7.91
C SER A 55 -2.03 -9.04 9.41
N LEU A 56 -1.31 -9.90 10.17
CA LEU A 56 -1.40 -10.01 11.62
C LEU A 56 -0.67 -8.88 12.36
N MET A 57 0.25 -8.20 11.68
CA MET A 57 0.99 -7.07 12.27
C MET A 57 0.13 -5.81 12.26
N ASP A 58 0.27 -4.96 13.26
CA ASP A 58 -0.34 -3.63 13.22
C ASP A 58 0.36 -2.77 12.16
N TYR A 59 -0.42 -2.16 11.26
CA TYR A 59 0.14 -1.29 10.23
C TYR A 59 0.95 -0.13 10.81
N SER A 60 0.61 0.37 12.01
CA SER A 60 1.36 1.40 12.73
C SER A 60 2.79 0.96 13.08
N PHE A 61 2.99 -0.35 13.33
CA PHE A 61 4.32 -0.91 13.53
C PHE A 61 5.15 -0.85 12.25
N ILE A 62 4.54 -1.23 11.12
CA ILE A 62 5.18 -1.18 9.79
C ILE A 62 5.60 0.26 9.47
N LEU A 63 4.75 1.25 9.81
CA LEU A 63 5.02 2.67 9.60
C LEU A 63 6.21 3.21 10.36
N ARG A 64 6.43 2.72 11.58
CA ARG A 64 7.54 3.19 12.43
C ARG A 64 8.89 3.04 11.72
N PHE A 65 9.01 2.04 10.84
CA PHE A 65 10.23 1.74 10.10
C PHE A 65 10.28 2.31 8.68
N THR A 66 9.37 3.22 8.31
CA THR A 66 9.32 3.81 6.95
C THR A 66 10.67 4.40 6.52
N TRP A 67 11.37 5.12 7.41
CA TRP A 67 12.70 5.67 7.13
C TRP A 67 13.76 4.59 6.94
N LEU A 68 13.71 3.52 7.71
CA LEU A 68 14.63 2.39 7.57
C LEU A 68 14.44 1.68 6.23
N TYR A 69 13.18 1.45 5.82
CA TYR A 69 12.87 0.91 4.50
C TYR A 69 13.35 1.83 3.38
N TYR A 70 13.17 3.14 3.52
CA TYR A 70 13.58 4.12 2.53
C TYR A 70 15.11 4.13 2.36
N ILE A 71 15.86 4.22 3.44
CA ILE A 71 17.34 4.18 3.40
C ILE A 71 17.82 2.83 2.84
N GLY A 72 17.24 1.73 3.31
CA GLY A 72 17.57 0.38 2.83
C GLY A 72 17.39 0.24 1.33
N ILE A 73 16.34 0.83 0.74
CA ILE A 73 16.09 0.78 -0.69
C ILE A 73 17.10 1.62 -1.48
N ILE A 74 17.45 2.81 -1.00
CA ILE A 74 18.49 3.62 -1.66
C ILE A 74 19.81 2.84 -1.69
N VAL A 75 20.19 2.20 -0.59
CA VAL A 75 21.40 1.38 -0.52
C VAL A 75 21.32 0.19 -1.48
N LEU A 76 20.18 -0.54 -1.48
CA LEU A 76 19.99 -1.70 -2.37
C LEU A 76 20.00 -1.32 -3.85
N LEU A 77 19.34 -0.22 -4.24
CA LEU A 77 19.36 0.27 -5.62
C LEU A 77 20.76 0.75 -6.01
N GLY A 78 21.47 1.44 -5.10
CA GLY A 78 22.86 1.84 -5.29
C GLY A 78 23.78 0.63 -5.50
N LEU A 79 23.64 -0.42 -4.69
CA LEU A 79 24.43 -1.66 -4.83
C LEU A 79 24.22 -2.34 -6.20
N VAL A 80 22.99 -2.36 -6.72
CA VAL A 80 22.74 -2.88 -8.07
C VAL A 80 23.50 -2.09 -9.13
N MET A 81 23.58 -0.76 -8.99
CA MET A 81 24.30 0.08 -9.96
C MET A 81 25.83 -0.10 -9.91
N THR A 82 26.41 -0.58 -8.81
CA THR A 82 27.86 -0.82 -8.69
C THR A 82 28.34 -2.10 -9.37
N GLY A 83 27.46 -2.87 -10.02
CA GLY A 83 27.85 -4.06 -10.76
C GLY A 83 27.83 -5.37 -9.95
N ILE A 84 27.40 -5.34 -8.68
CA ILE A 84 27.24 -6.54 -7.85
C ILE A 84 26.02 -7.38 -8.27
N GLY A 85 25.14 -6.80 -9.11
CA GLY A 85 23.93 -7.44 -9.60
C GLY A 85 24.20 -8.42 -10.75
N ASP A 86 23.42 -9.52 -10.80
CA ASP A 86 23.46 -10.48 -11.89
C ASP A 86 22.77 -9.89 -13.13
N SER A 87 23.43 -10.00 -14.29
CA SER A 87 22.95 -9.42 -15.56
C SER A 87 22.09 -10.43 -16.31
N ALA A 88 20.79 -10.51 -15.99
CA ALA A 88 19.84 -11.23 -16.82
C ALA A 88 19.24 -10.32 -17.90
N GLY A 89 19.43 -10.67 -19.18
CA GLY A 89 18.92 -9.89 -20.31
C GLY A 89 19.55 -8.51 -20.49
N GLY A 90 20.85 -8.35 -20.15
CA GLY A 90 21.60 -7.11 -20.32
C GLY A 90 21.28 -6.00 -19.33
N ALA A 91 20.58 -6.28 -18.24
CA ALA A 91 20.34 -5.36 -17.13
C ALA A 91 20.69 -5.99 -15.80
N GLN A 92 21.47 -5.28 -15.01
CA GLN A 92 21.75 -5.61 -13.63
C GLN A 92 20.53 -5.20 -12.79
N ARG A 93 19.59 -6.11 -12.61
CA ARG A 93 18.32 -5.85 -11.87
C ARG A 93 18.14 -6.76 -10.68
N TRP A 94 18.93 -7.81 -10.62
CA TRP A 94 18.77 -8.87 -9.65
C TRP A 94 20.02 -9.00 -8.82
N ILE A 95 19.83 -9.15 -7.52
CA ILE A 95 20.90 -9.54 -6.60
C ILE A 95 20.70 -11.02 -6.32
N ASP A 96 21.71 -11.86 -6.61
CA ASP A 96 21.66 -13.28 -6.33
C ASP A 96 22.27 -13.57 -4.95
N PHE A 97 21.44 -14.09 -4.05
CA PHE A 97 21.86 -14.56 -2.74
C PHE A 97 21.82 -16.10 -2.72
N GLY A 98 22.81 -16.74 -3.36
CA GLY A 98 22.94 -18.20 -3.33
C GLY A 98 21.78 -18.95 -3.96
N GLY A 99 21.28 -18.47 -5.11
CA GLY A 99 20.18 -19.06 -5.87
C GLY A 99 18.81 -18.40 -5.63
N PHE A 100 18.71 -17.47 -4.69
CA PHE A 100 17.52 -16.65 -4.49
C PHE A 100 17.73 -15.29 -5.15
N ARG A 101 17.04 -15.06 -6.26
CA ARG A 101 17.12 -13.81 -7.03
C ARG A 101 16.19 -12.77 -6.43
N PHE A 102 16.76 -11.71 -5.93
CA PHE A 102 16.07 -10.57 -5.32
C PHE A 102 16.08 -9.35 -6.25
N GLN A 103 14.91 -8.76 -6.49
CA GLN A 103 14.78 -7.54 -7.28
C GLN A 103 14.47 -6.35 -6.37
N PRO A 104 15.42 -5.42 -6.12
CA PRO A 104 15.22 -4.28 -5.23
C PRO A 104 14.07 -3.36 -5.63
N SER A 105 13.79 -3.19 -6.92
CA SER A 105 12.69 -2.35 -7.39
C SER A 105 11.30 -2.86 -6.99
N GLU A 106 11.14 -4.16 -6.70
CA GLU A 106 9.88 -4.70 -6.17
C GLU A 106 9.60 -4.21 -4.75
N LEU A 107 10.62 -4.23 -3.89
CA LEU A 107 10.53 -3.67 -2.54
C LEU A 107 10.39 -2.13 -2.58
N ALA A 108 11.07 -1.48 -3.53
CA ALA A 108 11.02 -0.04 -3.73
C ALA A 108 9.60 0.46 -4.01
N LYS A 109 8.78 -0.28 -4.77
CA LYS A 109 7.37 0.07 -5.00
C LYS A 109 6.60 0.25 -3.69
N ILE A 110 6.73 -0.70 -2.76
CA ILE A 110 6.05 -0.64 -1.46
C ILE A 110 6.52 0.58 -0.65
N ALA A 111 7.83 0.77 -0.54
CA ALA A 111 8.38 1.87 0.25
C ALA A 111 8.05 3.24 -0.33
N ILE A 112 8.07 3.40 -1.66
CA ILE A 112 7.68 4.65 -2.32
C ILE A 112 6.21 4.95 -2.04
N MET A 113 5.32 3.95 -2.12
CA MET A 113 3.90 4.15 -1.80
C MET A 113 3.71 4.55 -0.33
N MET A 114 4.42 3.90 0.61
CA MET A 114 4.39 4.28 2.03
C MET A 114 4.87 5.72 2.25
N PHE A 115 6.00 6.08 1.62
CA PHE A 115 6.59 7.40 1.79
C PHE A 115 5.73 8.50 1.15
N THR A 116 5.20 8.25 -0.04
CA THR A 116 4.29 9.17 -0.75
C THR A 116 3.00 9.38 0.04
N ALA A 117 2.38 8.30 0.53
CA ALA A 117 1.18 8.39 1.36
C ALA A 117 1.43 9.22 2.64
N ARG A 118 2.61 9.06 3.27
CA ARG A 118 3.01 9.81 4.46
C ARG A 118 3.16 11.29 4.18
N ILE A 119 3.95 11.66 3.15
CA ILE A 119 4.15 13.07 2.77
C ILE A 119 2.81 13.74 2.45
N LEU A 120 1.92 13.05 1.75
CA LEU A 120 0.61 13.57 1.38
C LEU A 120 -0.32 13.73 2.59
N SER A 121 -0.32 12.78 3.54
CA SER A 121 -1.14 12.88 4.74
C SER A 121 -0.66 14.00 5.67
N GLU A 122 0.65 14.14 5.88
CA GLU A 122 1.23 15.22 6.70
C GLU A 122 0.99 16.64 6.11
N ALA A 123 0.75 16.73 4.80
CA ALA A 123 0.57 18.00 4.10
C ALA A 123 -0.92 18.39 3.90
N GLN A 124 -1.87 17.63 4.46
CA GLN A 124 -3.29 17.95 4.33
C GLN A 124 -3.67 19.24 5.05
N THR A 125 -4.54 20.02 4.41
CA THR A 125 -5.24 21.17 4.97
C THR A 125 -6.75 21.00 4.77
N ASP A 126 -7.57 21.89 5.30
CA ASP A 126 -9.04 21.79 5.23
C ASP A 126 -9.59 21.63 3.81
N THR A 127 -9.00 22.34 2.85
CA THR A 127 -9.53 22.42 1.48
C THR A 127 -8.69 21.71 0.44
N HIS A 128 -7.38 21.62 0.63
CA HIS A 128 -6.43 21.10 -0.34
C HIS A 128 -5.16 20.59 0.34
N CYS A 129 -4.29 19.94 -0.42
CA CYS A 129 -2.95 19.57 0.03
C CYS A 129 -1.99 20.76 -0.14
N ASP A 130 -1.11 20.98 0.83
CA ASP A 130 -0.12 22.06 0.81
C ASP A 130 0.84 21.91 -0.39
N ASP A 131 1.14 23.03 -1.05
CA ASP A 131 2.00 23.06 -2.24
C ASP A 131 3.45 22.61 -1.96
N SER A 132 3.92 22.73 -0.72
CA SER A 132 5.23 22.23 -0.27
C SER A 132 5.40 20.71 -0.44
N VAL A 133 4.30 19.98 -0.59
CA VAL A 133 4.30 18.52 -0.80
C VAL A 133 5.08 18.13 -2.04
N LEU A 134 5.00 18.92 -3.11
CA LEU A 134 5.72 18.64 -4.35
C LEU A 134 7.23 18.73 -4.16
N GLN A 135 7.69 19.72 -3.40
CA GLN A 135 9.13 19.88 -3.10
C GLN A 135 9.64 18.71 -2.27
N LYS A 136 8.88 18.30 -1.23
CA LYS A 136 9.23 17.13 -0.41
C LYS A 136 9.22 15.84 -1.24
N PHE A 137 8.23 15.66 -2.11
CA PHE A 137 8.15 14.51 -2.99
C PHE A 137 9.35 14.46 -3.95
N LEU A 138 9.67 15.56 -4.61
CA LEU A 138 10.82 15.63 -5.53
C LEU A 138 12.15 15.41 -4.81
N LEU A 139 12.28 15.89 -3.57
CA LEU A 139 13.50 15.73 -2.77
C LEU A 139 13.71 14.28 -2.31
N PHE A 140 12.67 13.60 -1.84
CA PHE A 140 12.78 12.28 -1.23
C PHE A 140 12.41 11.15 -2.21
N VAL A 141 11.31 11.27 -2.94
CA VAL A 141 10.83 10.20 -3.82
C VAL A 141 11.45 10.31 -5.22
N GLY A 142 11.69 11.52 -5.69
CA GLY A 142 12.27 11.78 -7.01
C GLY A 142 13.57 11.04 -7.27
N PRO A 143 14.58 11.10 -6.40
CA PRO A 143 15.85 10.37 -6.59
C PRO A 143 15.67 8.85 -6.70
N VAL A 144 14.77 8.27 -5.91
CA VAL A 144 14.50 6.82 -5.96
C VAL A 144 13.83 6.43 -7.29
N ILE A 145 12.86 7.23 -7.75
CA ILE A 145 12.24 7.03 -9.06
C ILE A 145 13.29 7.15 -10.19
N LEU A 146 14.20 8.11 -10.09
CA LEU A 146 15.27 8.31 -11.05
C LEU A 146 16.24 7.13 -11.08
N LEU A 147 16.65 6.59 -9.94
CA LEU A 147 17.47 5.39 -9.87
C LEU A 147 16.77 4.19 -10.53
N ILE A 148 15.49 4.00 -10.26
CA ILE A 148 14.69 2.93 -10.90
C ILE A 148 14.58 3.19 -12.41
N PHE A 149 14.44 4.45 -12.84
CA PHE A 149 14.34 4.83 -14.25
C PHE A 149 15.54 4.37 -15.07
N MET A 150 16.74 4.50 -14.51
CA MET A 150 17.98 4.09 -15.19
C MET A 150 18.01 2.60 -15.52
N ASP A 151 17.40 1.76 -14.66
CA ASP A 151 17.36 0.31 -14.83
C ASP A 151 16.05 -0.21 -15.43
N ASN A 152 14.93 0.43 -15.10
CA ASN A 152 13.60 -0.05 -15.46
C ASN A 152 12.60 1.10 -15.65
N PHE A 153 12.63 1.68 -16.86
CA PHE A 153 11.71 2.74 -17.27
C PHE A 153 10.23 2.40 -16.97
N SER A 154 9.80 1.18 -17.29
CA SER A 154 8.40 0.78 -17.15
C SER A 154 7.94 0.76 -15.68
N THR A 155 8.80 0.31 -14.76
CA THR A 155 8.51 0.34 -13.32
C THR A 155 8.49 1.77 -12.79
N SER A 156 9.42 2.62 -13.23
CA SER A 156 9.46 4.03 -12.87
C SER A 156 8.21 4.77 -13.36
N ALA A 157 7.80 4.54 -14.62
CA ALA A 157 6.59 5.12 -15.18
C ALA A 157 5.31 4.66 -14.43
N LEU A 158 5.23 3.37 -14.09
CA LEU A 158 4.13 2.82 -13.28
C LEU A 158 4.05 3.52 -11.92
N ILE A 159 5.18 3.61 -11.20
CA ILE A 159 5.25 4.29 -9.90
C ILE A 159 4.84 5.76 -10.02
N GLY A 160 5.37 6.47 -11.02
CA GLY A 160 5.02 7.86 -11.29
C GLY A 160 3.53 8.05 -11.56
N ALA A 161 2.92 7.17 -12.36
CA ALA A 161 1.48 7.20 -12.62
C ALA A 161 0.64 6.99 -11.36
N VAL A 162 1.02 6.03 -10.50
CA VAL A 162 0.34 5.79 -9.22
C VAL A 162 0.49 7.00 -8.29
N CYS A 163 1.70 7.56 -8.16
CA CYS A 163 1.93 8.76 -7.35
C CYS A 163 1.09 9.94 -7.85
N PHE A 164 0.97 10.11 -9.18
CA PHE A 164 0.12 11.14 -9.76
C PHE A 164 -1.37 10.95 -9.40
N ILE A 165 -1.87 9.72 -9.43
CA ILE A 165 -3.24 9.41 -8.99
C ILE A 165 -3.40 9.70 -7.49
N LEU A 166 -2.40 9.38 -6.66
CA LEU A 166 -2.42 9.70 -5.23
C LEU A 166 -2.45 11.22 -4.99
N PHE A 167 -1.74 12.02 -5.78
CA PHE A 167 -1.82 13.49 -5.72
C PHE A 167 -3.23 14.01 -6.03
N MET A 168 -3.91 13.41 -7.01
CA MET A 168 -5.31 13.75 -7.32
C MET A 168 -6.24 13.40 -6.14
N ILE A 169 -6.08 12.23 -5.54
CA ILE A 169 -6.89 11.78 -4.39
C ILE A 169 -6.64 12.67 -3.17
N ALA A 170 -5.39 13.09 -2.94
CA ALA A 170 -4.99 13.99 -1.87
C ALA A 170 -5.42 15.46 -2.10
N ARG A 171 -6.17 15.75 -3.16
CA ARG A 171 -6.67 17.10 -3.50
C ARG A 171 -5.56 18.13 -3.72
N MET A 172 -4.46 17.74 -4.38
CA MET A 172 -3.46 18.69 -4.82
C MET A 172 -4.08 19.70 -5.80
N ARG A 173 -3.62 20.95 -5.76
CA ARG A 173 -4.13 22.02 -6.64
C ARG A 173 -3.94 21.65 -8.11
N TRP A 174 -4.99 21.85 -8.93
CA TRP A 174 -4.99 21.51 -10.35
C TRP A 174 -3.79 22.09 -11.14
N ARG A 175 -3.39 23.30 -10.83
CA ARG A 175 -2.21 23.93 -11.48
C ARG A 175 -0.94 23.12 -11.27
N LEU A 176 -0.70 22.64 -10.04
CA LEU A 176 0.46 21.82 -9.73
C LEU A 176 0.38 20.44 -10.39
N LEU A 177 -0.81 19.84 -10.41
CA LEU A 177 -1.05 18.58 -11.13
C LEU A 177 -0.73 18.72 -12.62
N ALA A 178 -1.21 19.78 -13.27
CA ALA A 178 -0.92 20.05 -14.67
C ALA A 178 0.58 20.30 -14.92
N MET A 179 1.24 21.04 -14.02
CA MET A 179 2.68 21.29 -14.11
C MET A 179 3.49 20.00 -13.92
N THR A 180 3.16 19.14 -12.94
CA THR A 180 3.86 17.88 -12.71
C THR A 180 3.68 16.91 -13.87
N LEU A 181 2.48 16.80 -14.42
CA LEU A 181 2.23 15.99 -15.60
C LEU A 181 2.96 16.54 -16.82
N GLY A 182 2.87 17.85 -17.06
CA GLY A 182 3.51 18.50 -18.19
C GLY A 182 5.04 18.37 -18.13
N THR A 183 5.66 18.58 -16.97
CA THR A 183 7.11 18.43 -16.80
C THR A 183 7.56 16.97 -16.94
N ALA A 184 6.78 16.00 -16.43
CA ALA A 184 7.08 14.58 -16.60
C ALA A 184 7.00 14.16 -18.07
N LEU A 185 5.95 14.56 -18.79
CA LEU A 185 5.81 14.28 -20.22
C LEU A 185 6.90 14.95 -21.05
N ALA A 186 7.23 16.22 -20.75
CA ALA A 186 8.30 16.94 -21.42
C ALA A 186 9.67 16.28 -21.18
N ALA A 187 9.95 15.82 -19.96
CA ALA A 187 11.19 15.09 -19.64
C ALA A 187 11.28 13.77 -20.42
N ILE A 188 10.20 12.99 -20.46
CA ILE A 188 10.14 11.75 -21.24
C ILE A 188 10.35 12.04 -22.74
N ALA A 189 9.65 13.03 -23.27
CA ALA A 189 9.79 13.43 -24.68
C ALA A 189 11.23 13.88 -25.00
N LEU A 190 11.85 14.66 -24.11
CA LEU A 190 13.24 15.09 -24.26
C LEU A 190 14.21 13.90 -24.29
N VAL A 191 14.07 12.95 -23.36
CA VAL A 191 14.91 11.74 -23.32
C VAL A 191 14.73 10.89 -24.58
N LEU A 192 13.50 10.76 -25.10
CA LEU A 192 13.22 10.06 -26.35
C LEU A 192 13.85 10.77 -27.55
N ILE A 193 13.68 12.09 -27.68
CA ILE A 193 14.26 12.89 -28.76
C ILE A 193 15.80 12.79 -28.73
N LEU A 194 16.40 13.01 -27.56
CA LEU A 194 17.86 12.89 -27.41
C LEU A 194 18.34 11.47 -27.72
N GLY A 195 17.60 10.45 -27.31
CA GLY A 195 17.93 9.05 -27.59
C GLY A 195 17.77 8.68 -29.05
N ILE A 196 16.88 9.31 -29.82
CA ILE A 196 16.73 9.08 -31.27
C ILE A 196 17.88 9.77 -32.05
N TYR A 197 18.22 11.02 -31.70
CA TYR A 197 19.16 11.83 -32.48
C TYR A 197 20.61 11.73 -32.02
N ILE A 198 20.88 11.32 -30.77
CA ILE A 198 22.22 11.28 -30.17
C ILE A 198 22.57 9.85 -29.76
N PRO A 199 23.37 9.09 -30.56
CA PRO A 199 23.73 7.70 -30.27
C PRO A 199 24.46 7.49 -28.93
N GLN A 200 25.16 8.51 -28.42
CA GLN A 200 25.82 8.45 -27.12
C GLN A 200 24.83 8.33 -25.97
N VAL A 201 23.66 8.99 -26.09
CA VAL A 201 22.59 8.95 -25.08
C VAL A 201 21.95 7.56 -24.99
N GLN A 202 21.87 6.83 -26.09
CA GLN A 202 21.37 5.44 -26.10
C GLN A 202 22.21 4.50 -25.23
N LYS A 203 23.50 4.82 -25.03
CA LYS A 203 24.42 4.03 -24.19
C LYS A 203 24.24 4.29 -22.70
N TRP A 204 23.51 5.34 -22.31
CA TRP A 204 23.28 5.66 -20.90
C TRP A 204 22.15 4.78 -20.32
N GLY A 205 22.54 3.90 -19.41
CA GLY A 205 21.61 2.98 -18.79
C GLY A 205 20.83 2.18 -19.84
N ARG A 206 19.50 2.27 -19.82
CA ARG A 206 18.61 1.56 -20.75
C ARG A 206 17.80 2.47 -21.68
N ILE A 207 18.26 3.69 -21.90
CA ILE A 207 17.59 4.64 -22.79
C ILE A 207 17.46 4.05 -24.20
N GLY A 208 18.52 3.42 -24.74
CA GLY A 208 18.47 2.74 -26.03
C GLY A 208 17.40 1.64 -26.09
N THR A 209 17.28 0.82 -25.04
CA THR A 209 16.23 -0.21 -24.96
C THR A 209 14.82 0.41 -24.95
N MET A 210 14.64 1.54 -24.25
CA MET A 210 13.36 2.26 -24.20
C MET A 210 13.01 2.85 -25.57
N VAL A 211 13.96 3.52 -26.21
CA VAL A 211 13.79 4.11 -27.55
C VAL A 211 13.41 3.04 -28.56
N ASN A 212 14.16 1.92 -28.59
CA ASN A 212 13.88 0.81 -29.51
C ASN A 212 12.48 0.24 -29.28
N ARG A 213 12.08 -0.01 -28.04
CA ARG A 213 10.72 -0.55 -27.74
C ARG A 213 9.59 0.36 -28.20
N ILE A 214 9.76 1.67 -28.07
CA ILE A 214 8.75 2.65 -28.48
C ILE A 214 8.74 2.79 -30.00
N THR A 215 9.92 2.82 -30.64
CA THR A 215 10.03 2.90 -32.10
C THR A 215 9.53 1.63 -32.78
N ASP A 216 9.85 0.45 -32.25
CA ASP A 216 9.35 -0.83 -32.74
C ASP A 216 7.83 -0.93 -32.63
N PHE A 217 7.28 -0.44 -31.52
CA PHE A 217 5.83 -0.37 -31.33
C PHE A 217 5.16 0.58 -32.34
N ALA A 218 5.77 1.76 -32.56
CA ALA A 218 5.26 2.77 -33.52
C ALA A 218 5.31 2.29 -34.98
N LYS A 219 6.32 1.48 -35.34
CA LYS A 219 6.46 0.86 -36.67
C LYS A 219 5.59 -0.38 -36.87
N GLY A 220 4.77 -0.77 -35.89
CA GLY A 220 3.88 -1.93 -36.01
C GLY A 220 4.54 -3.29 -35.88
N GLY A 221 5.83 -3.36 -35.57
CA GLY A 221 6.57 -4.61 -35.37
C GLY A 221 6.98 -5.34 -36.66
N GLU A 222 7.13 -4.61 -37.77
CA GLU A 222 7.49 -5.20 -39.07
C GLU A 222 9.00 -5.52 -39.20
N ASP A 223 9.85 -4.88 -38.44
CA ASP A 223 11.30 -5.00 -38.53
C ASP A 223 11.86 -6.06 -37.58
N GLY A 224 11.60 -7.32 -37.71
CA GLY A 224 12.29 -8.55 -37.27
C GLY A 224 13.22 -8.61 -36.03
N ASP A 225 13.45 -7.52 -35.31
CA ASP A 225 14.30 -7.46 -34.13
C ASP A 225 13.64 -8.07 -32.90
N GLY A 226 14.38 -8.65 -31.98
CA GLY A 226 13.93 -9.56 -30.92
C GLY A 226 12.74 -9.10 -30.06
N TYR A 227 12.51 -7.80 -29.89
CA TYR A 227 11.33 -7.26 -29.16
C TYR A 227 10.07 -7.31 -30.01
N SER A 228 10.19 -7.00 -31.29
CA SER A 228 9.14 -7.16 -32.29
C SER A 228 8.68 -8.61 -32.38
N TYR A 229 9.63 -9.57 -32.40
CA TYR A 229 9.36 -11.00 -32.45
C TYR A 229 8.47 -11.46 -31.28
N GLN A 230 8.81 -11.11 -30.04
CA GLN A 230 8.02 -11.49 -28.85
C GLN A 230 6.59 -10.93 -28.88
N SER A 231 6.43 -9.67 -29.30
CA SER A 231 5.13 -9.05 -29.45
C SER A 231 4.27 -9.71 -30.52
N VAL A 232 4.89 -10.06 -31.65
CA VAL A 232 4.21 -10.78 -32.74
C VAL A 232 3.76 -12.16 -32.26
N GLN A 233 4.63 -12.95 -31.61
CA GLN A 233 4.28 -14.26 -31.09
C GLN A 233 3.16 -14.21 -30.03
N ALA A 234 3.17 -13.18 -29.17
CA ALA A 234 2.09 -12.97 -28.19
C ALA A 234 0.75 -12.67 -28.89
N ARG A 235 0.75 -11.82 -29.93
CA ARG A 235 -0.46 -11.54 -30.72
C ARG A 235 -0.96 -12.79 -31.47
N ILE A 236 -0.06 -13.62 -32.00
CA ILE A 236 -0.42 -14.90 -32.62
C ILE A 236 -1.08 -15.82 -31.59
N ALA A 237 -0.54 -15.90 -30.35
CA ALA A 237 -1.13 -16.67 -29.25
C ALA A 237 -2.57 -16.20 -28.97
N VAL A 238 -2.77 -14.91 -28.83
CA VAL A 238 -4.09 -14.29 -28.60
C VAL A 238 -5.06 -14.59 -29.74
N ALA A 239 -4.62 -14.40 -31.00
CA ALA A 239 -5.45 -14.68 -32.18
C ALA A 239 -5.84 -16.15 -32.28
N LYS A 240 -4.92 -17.07 -31.97
CA LYS A 240 -5.13 -18.51 -32.00
C LYS A 240 -6.08 -19.00 -30.90
N GLY A 241 -6.04 -18.34 -29.72
CA GLY A 241 -6.94 -18.69 -28.62
C GLY A 241 -8.42 -18.47 -28.94
N GLY A 242 -8.77 -17.47 -29.77
CA GLY A 242 -10.17 -17.19 -30.11
C GLY A 242 -11.05 -17.06 -28.88
N LEU A 243 -12.32 -17.49 -28.99
CA LEU A 243 -13.27 -17.43 -27.86
C LEU A 243 -13.09 -18.53 -26.84
N MET A 244 -12.82 -19.77 -27.27
CA MET A 244 -12.83 -20.98 -26.45
C MET A 244 -11.43 -21.47 -26.04
N GLY A 245 -10.37 -21.03 -26.71
CA GLY A 245 -9.02 -21.52 -26.50
C GLY A 245 -8.71 -22.84 -27.17
N SER A 246 -7.43 -23.20 -27.18
CA SER A 246 -6.92 -24.48 -27.72
C SER A 246 -7.00 -25.64 -26.72
N GLY A 247 -7.45 -25.36 -25.50
CA GLY A 247 -7.47 -26.28 -24.35
C GLY A 247 -6.18 -26.25 -23.52
N PRO A 248 -6.27 -26.62 -22.22
CA PRO A 248 -5.15 -26.61 -21.29
C PRO A 248 -3.98 -27.48 -21.80
N GLY A 249 -2.75 -26.95 -21.72
CA GLY A 249 -1.55 -27.65 -22.15
C GLY A 249 -1.29 -27.65 -23.66
N ASN A 250 -2.19 -27.11 -24.46
CA ASN A 250 -2.10 -27.14 -25.93
C ASN A 250 -1.56 -25.82 -26.54
N SER A 251 -0.97 -24.93 -25.73
CA SER A 251 -0.29 -23.76 -26.26
C SER A 251 0.88 -24.17 -27.14
N THR A 252 0.90 -23.72 -28.38
CA THR A 252 2.04 -23.88 -29.30
C THR A 252 3.02 -22.71 -29.17
N GLN A 253 2.51 -21.51 -28.87
CA GLN A 253 3.34 -20.31 -28.78
C GLN A 253 4.29 -20.32 -27.58
N ARG A 254 4.03 -21.17 -26.56
CA ARG A 254 4.96 -21.38 -25.44
C ARG A 254 6.37 -21.82 -25.88
N ASN A 255 6.49 -22.49 -27.04
CA ASN A 255 7.78 -22.94 -27.57
C ASN A 255 8.53 -21.87 -28.36
N PHE A 256 7.84 -20.83 -28.80
CA PHE A 256 8.39 -19.73 -29.60
C PHE A 256 8.71 -18.51 -28.74
N LEU A 257 8.02 -18.32 -27.60
CA LEU A 257 8.28 -17.22 -26.69
C LEU A 257 9.47 -17.54 -25.77
N PRO A 258 10.49 -16.68 -25.65
CA PRO A 258 11.67 -16.92 -24.83
C PRO A 258 11.36 -17.11 -23.34
N HIS A 259 10.39 -16.36 -22.80
CA HIS A 259 9.94 -16.42 -21.41
C HIS A 259 8.42 -16.43 -21.29
N PRO A 260 7.73 -17.49 -21.79
CA PRO A 260 6.28 -17.56 -21.84
C PRO A 260 5.62 -17.55 -20.46
N TYR A 261 6.34 -17.97 -19.42
CA TYR A 261 5.89 -18.05 -18.03
C TYR A 261 6.10 -16.76 -17.23
N SER A 262 6.69 -15.73 -17.83
CA SER A 262 6.98 -14.44 -17.17
C SER A 262 6.14 -13.31 -17.76
N ASP A 263 6.65 -12.59 -18.75
CA ASP A 263 6.07 -11.33 -19.25
C ASP A 263 4.87 -11.54 -20.17
N PHE A 264 4.76 -12.72 -20.80
CA PHE A 264 3.74 -13.04 -21.79
C PHE A 264 2.77 -14.14 -21.34
N ILE A 265 2.72 -14.41 -20.02
CA ILE A 265 1.85 -15.48 -19.48
C ILE A 265 0.38 -15.26 -19.83
N TYR A 266 -0.08 -14.01 -19.90
CA TYR A 266 -1.46 -13.67 -20.24
C TYR A 266 -1.81 -14.06 -21.69
N ALA A 267 -0.86 -13.97 -22.63
CA ALA A 267 -1.05 -14.45 -23.99
C ALA A 267 -1.23 -15.97 -24.04
N ILE A 268 -0.48 -16.71 -23.22
CA ILE A 268 -0.64 -18.18 -23.06
C ILE A 268 -2.00 -18.52 -22.45
N VAL A 269 -2.46 -17.74 -21.45
CA VAL A 269 -3.81 -17.90 -20.88
C VAL A 269 -4.87 -17.80 -21.97
N ILE A 270 -4.79 -16.77 -22.84
CA ILE A 270 -5.75 -16.60 -23.92
C ILE A 270 -5.61 -17.71 -24.97
N GLU A 271 -4.39 -18.14 -25.32
CA GLU A 271 -4.20 -19.24 -26.26
C GLU A 271 -4.85 -20.55 -25.77
N GLU A 272 -4.72 -20.87 -24.46
CA GLU A 272 -5.25 -22.12 -23.90
C GLU A 272 -6.73 -22.06 -23.52
N TYR A 273 -7.18 -20.93 -22.91
CA TYR A 273 -8.53 -20.80 -22.35
C TYR A 273 -9.42 -19.79 -23.10
N GLY A 274 -8.93 -19.25 -24.21
CA GLY A 274 -9.64 -18.27 -25.02
C GLY A 274 -9.79 -16.90 -24.37
N LEU A 275 -10.55 -16.04 -25.03
CA LEU A 275 -10.91 -14.72 -24.49
C LEU A 275 -11.66 -14.82 -23.16
N GLY A 276 -12.42 -15.89 -22.93
CA GLY A 276 -13.12 -16.14 -21.67
C GLY A 276 -12.16 -16.27 -20.49
N GLY A 277 -11.04 -17.01 -20.63
CA GLY A 277 -9.99 -17.14 -19.63
C GLY A 277 -9.27 -15.82 -19.37
N GLY A 278 -8.95 -15.06 -20.45
CA GLY A 278 -8.38 -13.72 -20.34
C GLY A 278 -9.30 -12.75 -19.61
N ALA A 279 -10.59 -12.72 -19.98
CA ALA A 279 -11.60 -11.88 -19.35
C ALA A 279 -11.79 -12.23 -17.86
N PHE A 280 -11.74 -13.51 -17.51
CA PHE A 280 -11.84 -13.96 -16.12
C PHE A 280 -10.69 -13.41 -15.25
N ILE A 281 -9.44 -13.47 -15.73
CA ILE A 281 -8.30 -12.89 -15.02
C ILE A 281 -8.47 -11.36 -14.88
N MET A 282 -8.88 -10.70 -15.95
CA MET A 282 -9.13 -9.24 -15.92
C MET A 282 -10.21 -8.88 -14.89
N LEU A 283 -11.29 -9.67 -14.82
CA LEU A 283 -12.35 -9.50 -13.82
C LEU A 283 -11.83 -9.64 -12.38
N LEU A 284 -10.94 -10.60 -12.11
CA LEU A 284 -10.35 -10.75 -10.79
C LEU A 284 -9.55 -9.51 -10.36
N TYR A 285 -8.77 -8.91 -11.26
CA TYR A 285 -8.08 -7.64 -10.96
C TYR A 285 -9.06 -6.48 -10.81
N ALA A 286 -10.16 -6.44 -11.55
CA ALA A 286 -11.21 -5.44 -11.36
C ALA A 286 -11.89 -5.59 -9.98
N VAL A 287 -12.14 -6.82 -9.53
CA VAL A 287 -12.63 -7.09 -8.16
C VAL A 287 -11.62 -6.62 -7.12
N ILE A 288 -10.33 -6.89 -7.30
CA ILE A 288 -9.28 -6.39 -6.41
C ILE A 288 -9.30 -4.87 -6.35
N LEU A 289 -9.33 -4.19 -7.49
CA LEU A 289 -9.39 -2.72 -7.55
C LEU A 289 -10.60 -2.16 -6.81
N PHE A 290 -11.78 -2.73 -7.07
CA PHE A 290 -13.00 -2.33 -6.38
C PHE A 290 -12.89 -2.49 -4.86
N ARG A 291 -12.34 -3.64 -4.40
CA ARG A 291 -12.16 -3.90 -2.97
C ARG A 291 -11.14 -2.97 -2.32
N VAL A 292 -10.03 -2.70 -2.99
CA VAL A 292 -9.04 -1.69 -2.56
C VAL A 292 -9.70 -0.32 -2.41
N GLY A 293 -10.54 0.09 -3.37
CA GLY A 293 -11.29 1.35 -3.29
C GLY A 293 -12.26 1.39 -2.10
N VAL A 294 -12.97 0.29 -1.83
CA VAL A 294 -13.86 0.19 -0.66
C VAL A 294 -13.08 0.27 0.65
N ILE A 295 -11.94 -0.45 0.76
CA ILE A 295 -11.09 -0.40 1.96
C ILE A 295 -10.53 1.00 2.14
N GLY A 296 -9.95 1.60 1.10
CA GLY A 296 -9.40 2.96 1.15
C GLY A 296 -10.44 3.99 1.62
N ARG A 297 -11.67 3.92 1.09
CA ARG A 297 -12.75 4.82 1.54
C ARG A 297 -13.12 4.61 3.01
N LYS A 298 -13.18 3.36 3.49
CA LYS A 298 -13.46 3.06 4.90
C LYS A 298 -12.33 3.48 5.83
N SER A 299 -11.09 3.52 5.35
CA SER A 299 -9.92 3.91 6.13
C SER A 299 -9.75 5.43 6.25
N MET A 300 -10.60 6.23 5.61
CA MET A 300 -10.65 7.70 5.81
C MET A 300 -11.48 8.00 7.06
N ARG A 301 -10.84 8.10 8.22
CA ARG A 301 -11.51 8.48 9.47
C ARG A 301 -11.33 9.96 9.76
N LYS A 302 -12.43 10.60 10.17
CA LYS A 302 -12.40 11.99 10.68
C LYS A 302 -11.91 12.09 12.12
N GLU A 303 -11.90 10.99 12.86
CA GLU A 303 -11.59 10.96 14.30
C GLU A 303 -10.09 10.90 14.61
N VAL A 304 -9.29 10.32 13.70
CA VAL A 304 -7.83 10.29 13.85
C VAL A 304 -7.26 11.52 13.15
N LEU A 305 -6.67 12.42 13.93
CA LEU A 305 -6.08 13.65 13.41
C LEU A 305 -4.57 13.48 13.23
N ASN A 306 -4.03 14.08 12.18
CA ASN A 306 -2.60 14.22 11.97
C ASN A 306 -2.02 15.34 12.89
N ASP A 307 -0.69 15.56 12.84
CA ASP A 307 0.00 16.58 13.63
C ASP A 307 -0.52 18.03 13.39
N ARG A 308 -1.28 18.24 12.32
CA ARG A 308 -1.92 19.53 11.97
C ARG A 308 -3.40 19.62 12.39
N GLY A 309 -3.91 18.63 13.11
CA GLY A 309 -5.31 18.56 13.50
C GLY A 309 -6.28 18.21 12.37
N MET A 310 -5.77 17.70 11.21
CA MET A 310 -6.57 17.26 10.09
C MET A 310 -6.81 15.75 10.12
N PRO A 311 -7.92 15.25 9.52
CA PRO A 311 -8.15 13.83 9.38
C PRO A 311 -6.96 13.09 8.76
N ASP A 312 -6.49 12.02 9.41
CA ASP A 312 -5.39 11.21 8.88
C ASP A 312 -5.87 10.36 7.70
N ILE A 313 -5.43 10.73 6.50
CA ILE A 313 -5.73 10.01 5.27
C ILE A 313 -4.63 9.02 4.87
N PHE A 314 -3.57 8.88 5.67
CA PHE A 314 -2.43 8.02 5.39
C PHE A 314 -2.84 6.57 5.09
N PRO A 315 -3.67 5.88 5.94
CA PRO A 315 -4.03 4.48 5.69
C PRO A 315 -4.79 4.33 4.36
N ALA A 316 -5.65 5.28 4.04
CA ALA A 316 -6.41 5.27 2.79
C ALA A 316 -5.51 5.43 1.56
N LEU A 317 -4.58 6.39 1.60
CA LEU A 317 -3.63 6.61 0.50
C LEU A 317 -2.69 5.42 0.32
N LEU A 318 -2.25 4.79 1.41
CA LEU A 318 -1.38 3.61 1.35
C LEU A 318 -2.11 2.42 0.71
N VAL A 319 -3.34 2.12 1.16
CA VAL A 319 -4.16 1.03 0.59
C VAL A 319 -4.36 1.25 -0.91
N VAL A 320 -4.78 2.46 -1.30
CA VAL A 320 -5.04 2.79 -2.70
C VAL A 320 -3.74 2.76 -3.52
N GLY A 321 -2.64 3.30 -3.00
CA GLY A 321 -1.33 3.30 -3.67
C GLY A 321 -0.81 1.89 -3.95
N LEU A 322 -0.83 1.02 -2.93
CA LEU A 322 -0.40 -0.38 -3.09
C LEU A 322 -1.32 -1.15 -4.06
N GLY A 323 -2.64 -1.00 -3.91
CA GLY A 323 -3.61 -1.67 -4.77
C GLY A 323 -3.53 -1.21 -6.22
N LEU A 324 -3.43 0.10 -6.47
CA LEU A 324 -3.24 0.65 -7.80
C LEU A 324 -1.93 0.19 -8.44
N THR A 325 -0.84 0.13 -7.67
CA THR A 325 0.45 -0.38 -8.19
C THR A 325 0.30 -1.79 -8.73
N ILE A 326 -0.37 -2.68 -8.00
CA ILE A 326 -0.58 -4.08 -8.41
C ILE A 326 -1.52 -4.16 -9.63
N VAL A 327 -2.66 -3.46 -9.59
CA VAL A 327 -3.66 -3.56 -10.66
C VAL A 327 -3.19 -2.89 -11.94
N LEU A 328 -2.56 -1.71 -11.87
CA LEU A 328 -2.01 -1.05 -13.06
C LEU A 328 -0.87 -1.86 -13.68
N GLN A 329 0.00 -2.50 -12.85
CA GLN A 329 1.01 -3.43 -13.37
C GLN A 329 0.35 -4.59 -14.14
N ALA A 330 -0.74 -5.17 -13.61
CA ALA A 330 -1.49 -6.21 -14.31
C ALA A 330 -2.10 -5.69 -15.63
N MET A 331 -2.73 -4.51 -15.62
CA MET A 331 -3.31 -3.90 -16.82
C MET A 331 -2.27 -3.63 -17.90
N ILE A 332 -1.08 -3.13 -17.51
CA ILE A 332 0.04 -2.92 -18.44
C ILE A 332 0.49 -4.25 -19.04
N ASN A 333 0.68 -5.30 -18.24
CA ASN A 333 1.07 -6.61 -18.76
C ASN A 333 0.02 -7.17 -19.73
N MET A 334 -1.25 -7.14 -19.37
CA MET A 334 -2.34 -7.58 -20.24
C MET A 334 -2.40 -6.76 -21.53
N GLY A 335 -2.26 -5.43 -21.45
CA GLY A 335 -2.23 -4.53 -22.60
C GLY A 335 -1.05 -4.80 -23.55
N VAL A 336 0.11 -5.15 -23.01
CA VAL A 336 1.29 -5.58 -23.81
C VAL A 336 1.01 -6.89 -24.53
N CYS A 337 0.45 -7.87 -23.85
CA CYS A 337 0.17 -9.21 -24.43
C CYS A 337 -0.83 -9.13 -25.60
N VAL A 338 -1.81 -8.22 -25.53
CA VAL A 338 -2.80 -8.03 -26.62
C VAL A 338 -2.34 -6.99 -27.66
N GLY A 339 -1.14 -6.41 -27.51
CA GLY A 339 -0.57 -5.47 -28.47
C GLY A 339 -1.10 -4.03 -28.38
N LEU A 340 -1.77 -3.65 -27.28
CA LEU A 340 -2.23 -2.28 -27.04
C LEU A 340 -1.12 -1.37 -26.50
N LEU A 341 -0.07 -1.94 -25.92
CA LEU A 341 1.05 -1.22 -25.32
C LEU A 341 2.39 -1.80 -25.79
N PRO A 342 3.46 -0.99 -25.81
CA PRO A 342 4.80 -1.49 -26.13
C PRO A 342 5.28 -2.49 -25.08
N VAL A 343 6.20 -3.38 -25.46
CA VAL A 343 6.74 -4.40 -24.54
C VAL A 343 7.45 -3.74 -23.36
N THR A 344 6.97 -3.99 -22.14
CA THR A 344 7.46 -3.37 -20.91
C THR A 344 8.36 -4.27 -20.07
N GLY A 345 8.23 -5.60 -20.21
CA GLY A 345 8.91 -6.57 -19.34
C GLY A 345 8.37 -6.56 -17.90
N GLN A 346 7.10 -6.15 -17.72
CA GLN A 346 6.40 -6.25 -16.45
C GLN A 346 5.72 -7.61 -16.33
N THR A 347 5.83 -8.24 -15.18
CA THR A 347 5.17 -9.51 -14.90
C THR A 347 3.71 -9.29 -14.49
N LEU A 348 2.84 -10.28 -14.73
CA LEU A 348 1.46 -10.30 -14.25
C LEU A 348 1.45 -10.68 -12.75
N PRO A 349 1.10 -9.76 -11.82
CA PRO A 349 1.20 -10.02 -10.38
C PRO A 349 0.43 -11.27 -9.95
N LEU A 350 0.98 -12.11 -9.09
CA LEU A 350 0.44 -13.36 -8.58
C LEU A 350 0.32 -14.50 -9.59
N VAL A 351 0.30 -14.22 -10.90
CA VAL A 351 0.12 -15.23 -11.97
C VAL A 351 1.44 -15.58 -12.61
N SER A 352 2.25 -14.57 -13.00
CA SER A 352 3.56 -14.81 -13.61
C SER A 352 4.55 -15.47 -12.66
N MET A 353 5.51 -16.19 -13.20
CA MET A 353 6.69 -16.61 -12.44
C MET A 353 7.50 -15.38 -12.04
N GLY A 354 7.60 -15.12 -10.76
CA GLY A 354 8.17 -13.87 -10.26
C GLY A 354 9.01 -13.98 -9.00
N GLY A 355 9.41 -15.18 -8.54
CA GLY A 355 10.28 -15.34 -7.37
C GLY A 355 9.94 -14.33 -6.23
N THR A 356 10.79 -13.30 -6.04
CA THR A 356 10.60 -12.27 -5.04
C THR A 356 9.42 -11.33 -5.31
N SER A 357 8.98 -11.19 -6.58
CA SER A 357 7.80 -10.36 -6.90
C SER A 357 6.52 -10.94 -6.26
N LEU A 358 6.37 -12.27 -6.20
CA LEU A 358 5.28 -12.93 -5.49
C LEU A 358 5.29 -12.61 -4.00
N LEU A 359 6.48 -12.66 -3.37
CA LEU A 359 6.65 -12.34 -1.95
C LEU A 359 6.23 -10.90 -1.65
N PHE A 360 6.75 -9.92 -2.40
CA PHE A 360 6.46 -8.51 -2.14
C PHE A 360 5.03 -8.12 -2.50
N THR A 361 4.48 -8.66 -3.58
CA THR A 361 3.07 -8.46 -3.92
C THR A 361 2.15 -9.01 -2.83
N SER A 362 2.45 -10.21 -2.32
CA SER A 362 1.70 -10.83 -1.23
C SER A 362 1.85 -10.04 0.08
N ALA A 363 3.05 -9.54 0.39
CA ALA A 363 3.29 -8.67 1.54
C ALA A 363 2.51 -7.35 1.44
N ALA A 364 2.43 -6.74 0.23
CA ALA A 364 1.61 -5.56 -0.01
C ALA A 364 0.12 -5.84 0.26
N PHE A 365 -0.40 -6.99 -0.16
CA PHE A 365 -1.75 -7.41 0.21
C PHE A 365 -1.90 -7.64 1.72
N GLY A 366 -0.87 -8.15 2.39
CA GLY A 366 -0.82 -8.25 3.85
C GLY A 366 -1.00 -6.90 4.54
N VAL A 367 -0.32 -5.84 4.05
CA VAL A 367 -0.49 -4.47 4.54
C VAL A 367 -1.92 -3.97 4.31
N ILE A 368 -2.47 -4.17 3.11
CA ILE A 368 -3.86 -3.80 2.78
C ILE A 368 -4.85 -4.49 3.74
N LEU A 369 -4.65 -5.80 4.01
CA LEU A 369 -5.50 -6.56 4.93
C LEU A 369 -5.33 -6.11 6.38
N SER A 370 -4.11 -5.77 6.83
CA SER A 370 -3.86 -5.22 8.17
C SER A 370 -4.63 -3.91 8.40
N ILE A 371 -4.58 -2.99 7.42
CA ILE A 371 -5.34 -1.75 7.47
C ILE A 371 -6.85 -2.04 7.43
N ALA A 372 -7.30 -2.92 6.54
CA ALA A 372 -8.70 -3.30 6.43
C ALA A 372 -9.27 -3.87 7.73
N HIS A 373 -8.47 -4.61 8.50
CA HIS A 373 -8.86 -5.11 9.81
C HIS A 373 -8.98 -3.99 10.84
N THR A 374 -7.98 -3.12 10.93
CA THR A 374 -7.98 -2.01 11.90
C THR A 374 -9.22 -1.12 11.74
N PHE A 375 -9.68 -0.89 10.51
CA PHE A 375 -10.85 -0.07 10.21
C PHE A 375 -12.15 -0.90 10.01
N SER A 376 -12.19 -2.11 10.56
CA SER A 376 -13.42 -2.90 10.67
C SER A 376 -14.10 -2.65 12.01
N PRO A 377 -15.43 -2.90 12.16
CA PRO A 377 -16.12 -2.76 13.43
C PRO A 377 -15.53 -3.59 14.58
N GLU A 378 -14.86 -4.69 14.25
CA GLU A 378 -14.17 -5.54 15.22
C GLU A 378 -12.81 -4.95 15.62
N GLY A 379 -12.06 -4.42 14.68
CA GLY A 379 -10.80 -3.72 14.94
C GLY A 379 -11.01 -2.48 15.81
N GLU A 380 -12.12 -1.76 15.62
CA GLU A 380 -12.51 -0.60 16.42
C GLU A 380 -12.76 -0.97 17.88
N LYS A 381 -13.45 -2.08 18.12
CA LYS A 381 -13.67 -2.60 19.48
C LYS A 381 -12.37 -3.01 20.16
N GLU A 382 -11.50 -3.74 19.43
CA GLU A 382 -10.19 -4.15 19.95
C GLU A 382 -9.30 -2.93 20.28
N GLU A 383 -9.34 -1.88 19.47
CA GLU A 383 -8.58 -0.66 19.70
C GLU A 383 -9.10 0.10 20.93
N SER A 384 -10.43 0.22 21.07
CA SER A 384 -11.05 0.86 22.21
C SER A 384 -10.74 0.12 23.52
N GLU A 385 -10.76 -1.22 23.52
CA GLU A 385 -10.36 -2.03 24.68
C GLU A 385 -8.89 -1.87 25.03
N ARG A 386 -8.01 -1.80 24.01
CA ARG A 386 -6.57 -1.54 24.21
C ARG A 386 -6.31 -0.17 24.83
N LEU A 387 -7.03 0.86 24.39
CA LEU A 387 -6.92 2.21 24.94
C LEU A 387 -7.37 2.25 26.39
N LYS A 388 -8.49 1.59 26.73
CA LYS A 388 -8.97 1.45 28.12
C LYS A 388 -7.92 0.74 29.00
N MET A 389 -7.35 -0.37 28.55
CA MET A 389 -6.29 -1.08 29.29
C MET A 389 -5.01 -0.25 29.47
N LYS A 390 -4.64 0.57 28.47
CA LYS A 390 -3.49 1.48 28.58
C LYS A 390 -3.75 2.59 29.59
N SER A 391 -4.93 3.22 29.57
CA SER A 391 -5.30 4.26 30.52
C SER A 391 -5.36 3.72 31.96
N GLU A 392 -5.88 2.50 32.19
CA GLU A 392 -5.86 1.84 33.49
C GLU A 392 -4.44 1.54 33.99
N LYS A 393 -3.56 1.04 33.10
CA LYS A 393 -2.15 0.80 33.47
C LYS A 393 -1.42 2.10 33.80
N GLN A 394 -1.67 3.16 33.05
CA GLN A 394 -1.07 4.47 33.32
C GLN A 394 -1.60 5.04 34.66
N GLY A 395 -2.89 4.93 34.90
CA GLY A 395 -3.49 5.34 36.17
C GLY A 395 -2.97 4.54 37.38
N ARG A 396 -2.69 3.23 37.20
CA ARG A 396 -2.03 2.41 38.23
C ARG A 396 -0.56 2.80 38.46
N LYS A 397 0.16 3.17 37.38
CA LYS A 397 1.55 3.61 37.47
C LYS A 397 1.65 4.95 38.20
N ASN A 398 0.83 5.93 37.82
CA ASN A 398 0.79 7.24 38.46
C ASN A 398 0.42 7.13 39.96
N ARG A 399 -0.53 6.22 40.34
CA ARG A 399 -0.83 5.95 41.76
C ARG A 399 0.30 5.29 42.51
N ARG A 400 1.17 4.49 41.87
CA ARG A 400 2.35 3.91 42.51
C ARG A 400 3.43 4.97 42.73
N GLU A 401 3.66 5.85 41.75
CA GLU A 401 4.62 6.96 41.89
C GLU A 401 4.18 7.99 42.94
N GLU A 402 2.86 8.16 43.15
CA GLU A 402 2.29 9.03 44.19
C GLU A 402 2.40 8.39 45.61
N TYR A 403 2.65 7.08 45.73
CA TYR A 403 2.80 6.31 46.96
C TYR A 403 4.22 5.84 47.25
N GLU A 404 5.23 6.20 46.46
CA GLU A 404 6.62 6.01 46.86
C GLU A 404 6.93 7.04 47.97
N PRO A 405 7.17 6.61 49.22
CA PRO A 405 7.57 7.54 50.27
C PRO A 405 8.93 8.14 49.87
N GLU A 406 9.05 9.47 49.93
CA GLU A 406 10.34 10.13 49.88
C GLU A 406 11.29 9.39 50.81
N GLU A 407 12.36 8.77 50.28
CA GLU A 407 13.46 8.31 51.09
C GLU A 407 14.02 9.53 51.85
N VAL A 408 13.65 9.64 53.10
CA VAL A 408 14.27 10.60 54.00
C VAL A 408 15.73 10.19 54.08
N LEU A 409 16.61 10.92 53.41
CA LEU A 409 18.04 10.87 53.60
C LEU A 409 18.28 11.13 55.10
N VAL A 410 18.52 10.06 55.81
CA VAL A 410 19.03 10.17 57.19
C VAL A 410 20.48 10.58 57.07
N ASP A 411 20.74 11.89 57.16
CA ASP A 411 22.09 12.40 57.36
C ASP A 411 22.68 11.70 58.59
N GLU A 412 23.84 11.07 58.39
CA GLU A 412 24.64 10.51 59.49
C GLU A 412 24.85 11.58 60.53
N VAL A 413 24.14 11.47 61.68
CA VAL A 413 24.37 12.31 62.85
C VAL A 413 25.52 11.68 63.60
N GLU A 414 26.67 12.37 63.60
CA GLU A 414 27.82 12.12 64.50
C GLU A 414 27.38 12.03 65.97
N ASP A 415 27.99 11.12 66.71
CA ASP A 415 27.79 10.79 68.09
C ASP A 415 27.57 12.02 68.98
N GLY A 416 26.40 12.19 69.55
CA GLY A 416 26.11 13.16 70.61
C GLY A 416 24.73 12.88 71.22
N GLU A 417 24.76 12.44 72.47
CA GLU A 417 23.72 12.22 73.49
C GLU A 417 22.21 12.42 73.02
N LEU A 418 21.50 11.31 73.07
CA LEU A 418 20.03 11.24 72.82
C LEU A 418 19.24 11.95 73.96
N PRO A 419 18.43 12.95 73.72
CA PRO A 419 17.45 13.40 74.70
C PRO A 419 16.31 12.40 74.77
N GLU A 420 15.90 12.02 75.99
CA GLU A 420 14.74 11.21 76.30
C GLU A 420 13.46 11.77 75.62
N MET A 421 12.99 11.12 74.61
CA MET A 421 11.70 11.43 74.00
C MET A 421 10.56 10.72 74.76
N GLN A 422 9.75 11.47 75.44
CA GLN A 422 8.47 11.01 75.98
C GLN A 422 7.55 10.57 74.80
N PRO A 423 6.82 9.47 74.94
CA PRO A 423 5.92 9.00 73.87
C PRO A 423 4.76 9.96 73.70
N ARG A 424 4.74 10.66 72.55
CA ARG A 424 3.56 11.38 72.12
C ARG A 424 2.50 10.37 71.65
N THR A 425 1.42 10.27 72.39
CA THR A 425 0.20 9.57 71.97
C THR A 425 -0.39 10.25 70.77
N VAL A 426 -0.22 9.64 69.59
CA VAL A 426 -0.92 10.04 68.37
C VAL A 426 -2.34 9.47 68.42
N THR A 427 -3.28 10.33 68.73
CA THR A 427 -4.71 10.00 68.57
C THR A 427 -5.03 9.91 67.10
N PRO A 428 -5.64 8.82 66.60
CA PRO A 428 -6.04 8.74 65.19
C PRO A 428 -7.21 9.71 64.95
N PRO A 429 -7.27 10.35 63.78
CA PRO A 429 -8.36 11.24 63.44
C PRO A 429 -9.68 10.43 63.35
N THR A 430 -10.60 10.71 64.28
CA THR A 430 -11.95 10.20 64.25
C THR A 430 -12.74 10.88 63.14
N GLY A 431 -12.59 10.39 61.91
CA GLY A 431 -13.41 10.71 60.77
C GLY A 431 -14.28 9.48 60.42
N ARG A 432 -15.43 9.34 61.05
CA ARG A 432 -16.48 8.40 60.62
C ARG A 432 -16.86 8.68 59.16
N ARG A 433 -16.24 8.03 58.21
CA ARG A 433 -16.85 7.83 56.88
C ARG A 433 -17.75 6.65 56.95
N ARG A 434 -19.06 6.92 57.01
CA ARG A 434 -20.15 5.96 56.81
C ARG A 434 -19.84 5.22 55.48
N GLY A 435 -19.80 3.89 55.57
CA GLY A 435 -19.73 2.99 54.44
C GLY A 435 -20.91 3.27 53.49
N ARG A 436 -20.63 3.77 52.33
CA ARG A 436 -21.51 3.66 51.18
C ARG A 436 -21.32 2.27 50.60
N LYS A 437 -22.36 1.47 50.62
CA LYS A 437 -22.51 0.25 49.81
C LYS A 437 -22.24 0.62 48.35
N PRO A 438 -21.61 -0.26 47.51
CA PRO A 438 -21.54 -0.04 46.08
C PRO A 438 -22.96 0.15 45.57
N ALA A 439 -23.21 1.26 44.89
CA ALA A 439 -24.46 1.47 44.19
C ALA A 439 -24.56 0.41 43.08
N GLU A 440 -25.61 -0.34 43.11
CA GLU A 440 -26.11 -1.16 42.02
C GLU A 440 -26.24 -0.22 40.79
N TYR A 441 -25.60 -0.56 39.70
CA TYR A 441 -25.64 0.21 38.46
C TYR A 441 -27.02 -0.01 37.84
N ASP A 442 -27.89 0.99 38.00
CA ASP A 442 -29.20 1.06 37.37
C ASP A 442 -28.99 1.63 35.96
N GLU A 443 -29.07 0.77 34.93
CA GLU A 443 -28.84 1.11 33.52
C GLU A 443 -29.85 2.14 32.97
N ASP A 444 -30.87 2.50 33.74
CA ASP A 444 -31.96 3.38 33.30
C ASP A 444 -31.84 4.84 33.74
N ARG A 445 -30.70 5.26 34.34
CA ARG A 445 -30.55 6.63 34.88
C ARG A 445 -29.66 7.62 34.12
N ASP A 446 -29.02 7.21 33.06
CA ASP A 446 -28.13 8.11 32.30
C ASP A 446 -28.79 8.79 31.09
N PHE A 447 -30.14 8.76 30.98
CA PHE A 447 -30.84 9.44 29.87
C PHE A 447 -31.53 10.74 30.26
N ASP A 448 -31.43 11.20 31.51
CA ASP A 448 -32.10 12.41 32.00
C ASP A 448 -31.16 13.60 32.27
N ILE A 449 -30.17 13.84 31.43
CA ILE A 449 -29.31 15.06 31.54
C ILE A 449 -29.85 16.24 30.72
N LEU A 450 -30.76 16.00 29.81
CA LEU A 450 -31.51 17.08 29.13
C LEU A 450 -33.00 16.85 29.40
N GLY A 451 -33.58 17.59 30.34
CA GLY A 451 -35.01 17.58 30.56
C GLY A 451 -35.77 17.86 29.28
N GLU A 452 -37.02 17.40 29.18
CA GLU A 452 -37.89 17.60 28.00
C GLU A 452 -37.97 19.04 27.52
N GLU A 453 -37.70 20.04 28.37
CA GLU A 453 -37.61 21.46 28.02
C GLU A 453 -36.35 21.79 27.18
N GLY A 454 -35.18 21.17 27.45
CA GLY A 454 -33.97 21.40 26.67
C GLY A 454 -34.01 20.80 25.27
N ILE A 455 -34.73 19.67 25.11
CA ILE A 455 -34.93 19.05 23.77
C ILE A 455 -35.92 19.87 22.95
N GLY A 456 -36.91 20.50 23.60
CA GLY A 456 -37.85 21.44 22.97
C GLY A 456 -37.17 22.67 22.40
N GLU A 457 -36.28 23.32 23.15
CA GLU A 457 -35.52 24.49 22.69
C GLU A 457 -34.61 24.21 21.51
N ILE A 458 -33.86 23.10 21.53
CA ILE A 458 -32.96 22.69 20.43
C ILE A 458 -33.78 22.37 19.18
N ARG A 459 -34.95 21.76 19.31
CA ARG A 459 -35.83 21.44 18.18
C ARG A 459 -36.39 22.71 17.53
N ASP A 460 -36.82 23.67 18.33
CA ASP A 460 -37.37 24.95 17.85
C ASP A 460 -36.29 25.83 17.21
N GLU A 461 -35.05 25.77 17.72
CA GLU A 461 -33.89 26.46 17.12
C GLU A 461 -33.52 25.88 15.76
N LEU A 462 -33.46 24.54 15.63
CA LEU A 462 -33.20 23.84 14.36
C LEU A 462 -34.33 24.05 13.32
N GLU A 463 -35.59 24.14 13.76
CA GLU A 463 -36.71 24.44 12.85
C GLU A 463 -36.69 25.91 12.37
N SER A 464 -36.23 26.84 13.22
CA SER A 464 -36.11 28.25 12.86
C SER A 464 -34.96 28.48 11.86
N GLU A 465 -33.81 27.88 12.07
CA GLU A 465 -32.67 27.94 11.14
C GLU A 465 -33.02 27.26 9.80
N GLY A 466 -33.69 26.10 9.84
CA GLY A 466 -34.15 25.43 8.63
C GLY A 466 -35.10 26.26 7.79
N ARG A 467 -35.99 27.06 8.41
CA ARG A 467 -36.90 27.98 7.70
C ARG A 467 -36.17 29.19 7.12
N GLU A 468 -35.15 29.67 7.80
CA GLU A 468 -34.34 30.80 7.33
C GLU A 468 -33.53 30.42 6.07
N VAL A 469 -32.88 29.26 6.10
CA VAL A 469 -32.14 28.69 4.94
C VAL A 469 -33.09 28.43 3.75
N LEU A 470 -34.31 27.94 4.01
CA LEU A 470 -35.27 27.67 2.94
C LEU A 470 -35.80 28.97 2.29
N ASN A 471 -35.95 30.04 3.10
CA ASN A 471 -36.35 31.37 2.60
C ASN A 471 -35.22 32.05 1.83
N GLU A 472 -33.97 31.84 2.20
CA GLU A 472 -32.82 32.38 1.49
C GLU A 472 -32.61 31.68 0.14
N LEU A 473 -32.83 30.36 0.08
CA LEU A 473 -32.82 29.58 -1.17
C LEU A 473 -33.95 30.01 -2.11
N LYS A 474 -35.15 30.32 -1.59
CA LYS A 474 -36.24 30.85 -2.39
C LYS A 474 -35.99 32.27 -2.92
N ARG A 475 -35.18 33.08 -2.22
CA ARG A 475 -34.79 34.44 -2.67
C ARG A 475 -33.70 34.43 -3.75
N ARG A 476 -32.83 33.38 -3.75
CA ARG A 476 -31.76 33.21 -4.77
C ARG A 476 -32.20 32.51 -6.04
N GLY A 477 -33.41 31.94 -6.06
CA GLY A 477 -34.00 31.25 -7.23
C GLY A 477 -34.98 32.09 -8.03
N ARG A 478 -34.97 33.42 -7.85
CA ARG A 478 -35.76 34.39 -8.69
C ARG A 478 -34.83 35.33 -9.44
#